data_67e69b9dad3cce4a327a029bf889907c
#
_entry.id   67e69b9dad3cce4a327a029bf889907c
#
_cell.length_a   1.000
_cell.length_b   1.000
_cell.length_c   1.000
_cell.angle_alpha   90.00
_cell.angle_beta   90.00
_cell.angle_gamma   90.00
#
_symmetry.space_group_name_H-M   'P 1'
#
loop_
_entity.id
_entity.type
_entity.pdbx_description
1 polymer ?
#
loop_
_entity_poly.entity_id
_entity_poly.type
_entity_poly.pdbx_seq_one_letter_code
_entity_poly.pdbx_strand_id
1 'polypeptide(L)'
;MDNKNIESINKKRKITLVISILLLLILIIGSTYAWFKLKVTSATSNIINAGGIQIELKEYDDNTILLQNQVPISDTRGLQTKEYIFELKNTGRDKRYTIYLDDLALNTNEVRMDDKNVKYNIMKNNQSLKTELLSLTGTNPNRIIETGVISKETINYKLRLWIDKNASNDVMGTVFYAKIRVEAVDVAA
;
A
#
# COMPACT_ATOMS: atom_id res chain seq x y z
N MET A 1 -14.45 -26.28 62.22
CA MET A 1 -14.58 -25.49 60.95
C MET A 1 -15.02 -26.48 59.86
N ASP A 2 -16.19 -26.25 59.28
CA ASP A 2 -16.90 -27.27 58.50
C ASP A 2 -16.23 -27.48 57.13
N ASN A 3 -15.80 -28.68 56.75
CA ASN A 3 -15.17 -29.04 55.50
C ASN A 3 -15.98 -28.56 54.26
N LYS A 4 -17.31 -28.47 54.37
CA LYS A 4 -18.21 -27.95 53.34
C LYS A 4 -17.96 -26.47 53.02
N ASN A 5 -17.59 -25.66 53.99
CA ASN A 5 -17.29 -24.22 53.77
C ASN A 5 -15.98 -24.00 53.00
N ILE A 6 -14.97 -24.82 53.27
CA ILE A 6 -13.66 -24.75 52.60
C ILE A 6 -13.82 -25.17 51.13
N GLU A 7 -14.60 -26.19 50.85
CA GLU A 7 -14.86 -26.69 49.50
C GLU A 7 -15.64 -25.67 48.62
N SER A 8 -16.64 -25.01 49.23
CA SER A 8 -17.42 -23.96 48.56
C SER A 8 -16.58 -22.73 48.22
N ILE A 9 -15.66 -22.33 49.12
CA ILE A 9 -14.73 -21.19 48.91
C ILE A 9 -13.73 -21.53 47.79
N ASN A 10 -13.21 -22.73 47.77
CA ASN A 10 -12.29 -23.18 46.73
C ASN A 10 -12.97 -23.28 45.36
N LYS A 11 -14.21 -23.72 45.31
CA LYS A 11 -15.02 -23.76 44.09
C LYS A 11 -15.28 -22.34 43.53
N LYS A 12 -15.67 -21.39 44.39
CA LYS A 12 -15.86 -19.97 44.02
C LYS A 12 -14.57 -19.35 43.50
N ARG A 13 -13.42 -19.56 44.16
CA ARG A 13 -12.11 -19.06 43.71
C ARG A 13 -11.73 -19.62 42.35
N LYS A 14 -11.93 -20.89 42.08
CA LYS A 14 -11.67 -21.52 40.76
C LYS A 14 -12.55 -20.89 39.67
N ILE A 15 -13.84 -20.68 39.94
CA ILE A 15 -14.78 -20.06 39.01
C ILE A 15 -14.35 -18.61 38.70
N THR A 16 -14.03 -17.84 39.74
CA THR A 16 -13.55 -16.46 39.56
C THR A 16 -12.26 -16.39 38.72
N LEU A 17 -11.34 -17.31 38.96
CA LEU A 17 -10.09 -17.39 38.20
C LEU A 17 -10.34 -17.72 36.73
N VAL A 18 -11.22 -18.64 36.42
CA VAL A 18 -11.61 -19.00 35.03
C VAL A 18 -12.28 -17.83 34.35
N ILE A 19 -13.19 -17.12 35.03
CA ILE A 19 -13.85 -15.91 34.47
C ILE A 19 -12.83 -14.79 34.20
N SER A 20 -11.87 -14.59 35.11
CA SER A 20 -10.82 -13.56 34.94
C SER A 20 -9.94 -13.87 33.74
N ILE A 21 -9.56 -15.13 33.54
CA ILE A 21 -8.75 -15.55 32.37
C ILE A 21 -9.56 -15.34 31.07
N LEU A 22 -10.86 -15.68 31.09
CA LEU A 22 -11.72 -15.50 29.92
C LEU A 22 -11.87 -14.02 29.52
N LEU A 23 -12.06 -13.14 30.52
CA LEU A 23 -12.12 -11.69 30.30
C LEU A 23 -10.80 -11.15 29.76
N LEU A 24 -9.67 -11.64 30.26
CA LEU A 24 -8.34 -11.23 29.78
C LEU A 24 -8.12 -11.65 28.31
N LEU A 25 -8.55 -12.85 27.93
CA LEU A 25 -8.51 -13.32 26.54
C LEU A 25 -9.38 -12.45 25.60
N ILE A 26 -10.60 -12.09 26.05
CA ILE A 26 -11.49 -11.20 25.28
C ILE A 26 -10.86 -9.82 25.09
N LEU A 27 -10.20 -9.27 26.11
CA LEU A 27 -9.48 -7.98 26.03
C LEU A 27 -8.31 -8.05 25.03
N ILE A 28 -7.52 -9.13 25.04
CA ILE A 28 -6.42 -9.32 24.11
C ILE A 28 -6.91 -9.42 22.67
N ILE A 29 -7.94 -10.24 22.42
CA ILE A 29 -8.52 -10.42 21.08
C ILE A 29 -9.16 -9.11 20.61
N GLY A 30 -9.89 -8.42 21.47
CA GLY A 30 -10.54 -7.14 21.15
C GLY A 30 -9.55 -6.02 20.84
N SER A 31 -8.47 -5.90 21.60
CA SER A 31 -7.43 -4.91 21.36
C SER A 31 -6.64 -5.19 20.07
N THR A 32 -6.35 -6.46 19.81
CA THR A 32 -5.66 -6.88 18.57
C THR A 32 -6.54 -6.61 17.35
N TYR A 33 -7.84 -6.91 17.44
CA TYR A 33 -8.80 -6.63 16.37
C TYR A 33 -8.98 -5.13 16.13
N ALA A 34 -9.08 -4.33 17.19
CA ALA A 34 -9.19 -2.87 17.10
C ALA A 34 -7.92 -2.26 16.47
N TRP A 35 -6.73 -2.74 16.85
CA TRP A 35 -5.47 -2.27 16.28
C TRP A 35 -5.33 -2.65 14.79
N PHE A 36 -5.74 -3.85 14.42
CA PHE A 36 -5.76 -4.31 13.03
C PHE A 36 -6.76 -3.48 12.18
N LYS A 37 -7.95 -3.19 12.73
CA LYS A 37 -8.97 -2.39 12.04
C LYS A 37 -8.56 -0.91 11.90
N LEU A 38 -7.82 -0.35 12.87
CA LEU A 38 -7.27 1.01 12.78
C LEU A 38 -6.22 1.12 11.67
N LYS A 39 -5.39 0.10 11.47
CA LYS A 39 -4.42 0.07 10.36
C LYS A 39 -5.07 -0.07 8.99
N VAL A 40 -6.16 -0.84 8.90
CA VAL A 40 -6.87 -1.11 7.64
C VAL A 40 -7.73 0.08 7.17
N THR A 41 -8.02 1.06 8.04
CA THR A 41 -8.91 2.19 7.70
C THR A 41 -8.19 3.52 7.51
N SER A 42 -6.87 3.61 7.63
CA SER A 42 -6.15 4.85 7.33
C SER A 42 -5.86 4.98 5.83
N ALA A 43 -6.88 5.36 5.07
CA ALA A 43 -6.63 5.94 3.76
C ALA A 43 -5.94 7.30 4.01
N THR A 44 -4.68 7.43 3.63
CA THR A 44 -3.98 8.71 3.66
C THR A 44 -4.45 9.53 2.47
N SER A 45 -5.19 10.59 2.73
CA SER A 45 -5.55 11.58 1.70
C SER A 45 -4.47 12.65 1.65
N ASN A 46 -3.71 12.67 0.57
CA ASN A 46 -2.74 13.72 0.30
C ASN A 46 -3.37 14.76 -0.63
N ILE A 47 -3.69 15.93 -0.09
CA ILE A 47 -4.18 17.06 -0.89
C ILE A 47 -2.97 17.79 -1.45
N ILE A 48 -2.78 17.72 -2.76
CA ILE A 48 -1.72 18.45 -3.45
C ILE A 48 -2.28 19.81 -3.86
N ASN A 49 -1.97 20.84 -3.07
CA ASN A 49 -2.33 22.23 -3.36
C ASN A 49 -1.17 22.93 -4.07
N ALA A 50 -1.19 22.98 -5.38
CA ALA A 50 -0.34 23.89 -6.16
C ALA A 50 -1.24 24.90 -6.89
N GLY A 51 -1.29 26.14 -6.40
CA GLY A 51 -1.95 27.26 -7.10
C GLY A 51 -3.46 27.10 -7.33
N GLY A 52 -4.25 26.71 -6.31
CA GLY A 52 -5.71 26.55 -6.44
C GLY A 52 -6.17 25.26 -7.08
N ILE A 53 -5.29 24.29 -7.21
CA ILE A 53 -5.55 22.97 -7.79
C ILE A 53 -6.20 22.07 -6.71
N GLN A 54 -7.40 21.57 -7.00
CA GLN A 54 -8.13 20.65 -6.14
C GLN A 54 -8.06 19.21 -6.70
N ILE A 55 -6.86 18.62 -6.71
CA ILE A 55 -6.71 17.18 -6.94
C ILE A 55 -6.41 16.51 -5.62
N GLU A 56 -7.23 15.53 -5.29
CA GLU A 56 -7.07 14.65 -4.14
C GLU A 56 -6.51 13.31 -4.61
N LEU A 57 -5.35 12.92 -4.06
CA LEU A 57 -4.82 11.57 -4.17
C LEU A 57 -5.25 10.80 -2.93
N LYS A 58 -6.01 9.74 -3.10
CA LYS A 58 -6.43 8.86 -2.04
C LYS A 58 -5.84 7.47 -2.27
N GLU A 59 -5.02 7.05 -1.33
CA GLU A 59 -4.40 5.72 -1.31
C GLU A 59 -5.17 4.81 -0.35
N TYR A 60 -5.41 3.56 -0.76
CA TYR A 60 -6.18 2.59 0.03
C TYR A 60 -5.25 1.57 0.67
N ASP A 61 -5.45 1.36 1.97
CA ASP A 61 -4.78 0.38 2.82
C ASP A 61 -3.26 0.58 3.02
N ASP A 62 -2.69 -0.28 3.88
CA ASP A 62 -1.26 -0.52 4.05
C ASP A 62 -0.59 -1.05 2.75
N ASN A 63 -1.05 -0.60 1.61
CA ASN A 63 -0.53 -0.94 0.30
C ASN A 63 0.81 -0.25 0.07
N THR A 64 1.81 -0.64 0.83
CA THR A 64 3.16 -0.22 0.59
C THR A 64 3.64 -0.77 -0.74
N ILE A 65 4.19 0.07 -1.60
CA ILE A 65 4.85 -0.35 -2.83
C ILE A 65 6.24 -0.87 -2.44
N LEU A 66 6.29 -2.16 -2.11
CA LEU A 66 7.50 -2.82 -1.62
C LEU A 66 7.73 -4.14 -2.34
N LEU A 67 8.90 -4.29 -2.97
CA LEU A 67 9.42 -5.57 -3.43
C LEU A 67 10.64 -5.92 -2.59
N GLN A 68 10.52 -6.94 -1.75
CA GLN A 68 11.59 -7.44 -0.89
C GLN A 68 11.46 -8.96 -0.78
N ASN A 69 12.59 -9.66 -0.80
CA ASN A 69 12.62 -11.13 -0.69
C ASN A 69 11.76 -11.87 -1.73
N GLN A 70 11.59 -11.28 -2.90
CA GLN A 70 10.85 -11.85 -4.00
C GLN A 70 11.81 -12.45 -5.03
N VAL A 71 11.29 -13.36 -5.83
CA VAL A 71 12.01 -13.98 -6.94
C VAL A 71 11.52 -13.45 -8.28
N PRO A 72 12.35 -13.46 -9.34
CA PRO A 72 11.91 -13.14 -10.69
C PRO A 72 10.74 -14.01 -11.15
N ILE A 73 9.72 -13.40 -11.74
CA ILE A 73 8.51 -14.08 -12.23
C ILE A 73 8.12 -13.62 -13.63
N SER A 74 7.38 -14.48 -14.34
CA SER A 74 6.82 -14.13 -15.65
C SER A 74 5.73 -13.06 -15.54
N ASP A 75 5.47 -12.35 -16.65
CA ASP A 75 4.39 -11.34 -16.71
C ASP A 75 3.02 -11.93 -16.36
N THR A 76 2.73 -13.16 -16.78
CA THR A 76 1.48 -13.84 -16.42
C THR A 76 1.29 -13.96 -14.90
N ARG A 77 2.38 -14.22 -14.15
CA ARG A 77 2.34 -14.24 -12.67
C ARG A 77 2.38 -12.84 -12.10
N GLY A 78 3.15 -11.92 -12.71
CA GLY A 78 3.23 -10.53 -12.31
C GLY A 78 1.88 -9.83 -12.33
N LEU A 79 1.05 -10.11 -13.34
CA LEU A 79 -0.32 -9.60 -13.45
C LEU A 79 -1.29 -10.19 -12.41
N GLN A 80 -0.85 -11.16 -11.62
CA GLN A 80 -1.61 -11.75 -10.51
C GLN A 80 -1.08 -11.32 -9.13
N THR A 81 -0.05 -10.48 -9.07
CA THR A 81 0.48 -9.95 -7.81
C THR A 81 -0.51 -8.99 -7.15
N LYS A 82 -0.27 -8.69 -5.88
CA LYS A 82 -1.09 -7.75 -5.12
C LYS A 82 -1.14 -6.40 -5.82
N GLU A 83 -2.33 -5.83 -5.92
CA GLU A 83 -2.57 -4.49 -6.44
C GLU A 83 -2.28 -3.43 -5.38
N TYR A 84 -1.61 -2.37 -5.77
CA TYR A 84 -1.62 -1.11 -5.08
C TYR A 84 -2.72 -0.24 -5.69
N ILE A 85 -3.72 0.14 -4.89
CA ILE A 85 -4.92 0.83 -5.35
C ILE A 85 -4.89 2.27 -4.87
N PHE A 86 -5.16 3.20 -5.79
CA PHE A 86 -5.30 4.62 -5.47
C PHE A 86 -6.32 5.30 -6.38
N GLU A 87 -6.84 6.42 -5.92
CA GLU A 87 -7.80 7.24 -6.66
C GLU A 87 -7.24 8.64 -6.85
N LEU A 88 -7.48 9.21 -8.04
CA LEU A 88 -7.36 10.63 -8.30
C LEU A 88 -8.74 11.23 -8.44
N LYS A 89 -9.05 12.22 -7.62
CA LYS A 89 -10.32 12.95 -7.67
C LYS A 89 -10.07 14.40 -7.99
N ASN A 90 -10.73 14.91 -9.02
CA ASN A 90 -10.77 16.32 -9.34
C ASN A 90 -12.18 16.86 -9.11
N THR A 91 -12.30 17.95 -8.36
CA THR A 91 -13.59 18.63 -8.12
C THR A 91 -13.69 19.98 -8.83
N GLY A 92 -12.60 20.40 -9.48
CA GLY A 92 -12.47 21.69 -10.16
C GLY A 92 -12.55 21.62 -11.68
N ARG A 93 -11.80 22.51 -12.34
CA ARG A 93 -11.64 22.56 -13.80
C ARG A 93 -10.75 21.42 -14.27
N ASP A 94 -10.70 21.20 -15.57
CA ASP A 94 -9.85 20.21 -16.20
C ASP A 94 -8.39 20.45 -15.86
N LYS A 95 -7.72 19.39 -15.46
CA LYS A 95 -6.31 19.39 -15.07
C LYS A 95 -5.53 18.36 -15.89
N ARG A 96 -4.34 18.72 -16.31
CA ARG A 96 -3.34 17.75 -16.77
C ARG A 96 -2.61 17.24 -15.55
N TYR A 97 -2.55 15.93 -15.36
CA TYR A 97 -1.83 15.30 -14.26
C TYR A 97 -0.70 14.42 -14.76
N THR A 98 0.30 14.24 -13.91
CA THR A 98 1.40 13.30 -14.10
C THR A 98 1.56 12.50 -12.81
N ILE A 99 1.62 11.18 -12.94
CA ILE A 99 1.84 10.24 -11.84
C ILE A 99 3.28 9.79 -11.89
N TYR A 100 3.99 10.00 -10.79
CA TYR A 100 5.37 9.59 -10.59
C TYR A 100 5.43 8.44 -9.58
N LEU A 101 6.49 7.65 -9.69
CA LEU A 101 6.87 6.65 -8.70
C LEU A 101 8.22 7.04 -8.10
N ASP A 102 8.18 7.59 -6.90
CA ASP A 102 9.35 8.07 -6.18
C ASP A 102 9.88 7.01 -5.22
N ASP A 103 11.22 6.89 -5.13
CA ASP A 103 11.83 6.03 -4.12
C ASP A 103 11.58 6.57 -2.72
N LEU A 104 11.32 5.66 -1.80
CA LEU A 104 11.38 5.93 -0.37
C LEU A 104 12.76 5.58 0.18
N ALA A 105 13.12 6.22 1.29
CA ALA A 105 14.37 5.93 1.98
C ALA A 105 14.41 4.47 2.47
N LEU A 106 15.52 3.82 2.22
CA LEU A 106 15.82 2.47 2.72
C LEU A 106 16.52 2.54 4.08
N ASN A 107 16.48 1.43 4.80
CA ASN A 107 17.28 1.28 6.02
C ASN A 107 18.77 1.20 5.67
N THR A 108 19.64 1.47 6.67
CA THR A 108 21.10 1.60 6.49
C THR A 108 21.77 0.37 5.86
N ASN A 109 21.19 -0.82 6.05
CA ASN A 109 21.73 -2.09 5.57
C ASN A 109 21.02 -2.64 4.32
N GLU A 110 20.07 -1.91 3.77
CA GLU A 110 19.33 -2.34 2.58
C GLU A 110 19.97 -1.77 1.31
N VAL A 111 20.04 -2.61 0.29
CA VAL A 111 20.54 -2.24 -1.03
C VAL A 111 19.35 -2.04 -1.97
N ARG A 112 19.32 -0.89 -2.64
CA ARG A 112 18.26 -0.58 -3.58
C ARG A 112 18.29 -1.49 -4.80
N MET A 113 17.12 -2.01 -5.18
CA MET A 113 16.95 -2.74 -6.44
C MET A 113 17.03 -1.81 -7.63
N ASP A 114 17.75 -2.21 -8.69
CA ASP A 114 17.85 -1.44 -9.92
C ASP A 114 16.52 -1.47 -10.72
N ASP A 115 16.11 -0.33 -11.26
CA ASP A 115 14.87 -0.16 -12.04
C ASP A 115 14.78 -1.09 -13.26
N LYS A 116 15.91 -1.51 -13.83
CA LYS A 116 15.95 -2.48 -14.94
C LYS A 116 15.44 -3.88 -14.56
N ASN A 117 15.39 -4.18 -13.28
CA ASN A 117 14.91 -5.45 -12.75
C ASN A 117 13.43 -5.39 -12.31
N VAL A 118 12.86 -4.20 -12.24
CA VAL A 118 11.47 -3.99 -11.81
C VAL A 118 10.58 -3.80 -13.03
N LYS A 119 9.52 -4.57 -13.07
CA LYS A 119 8.46 -4.45 -14.06
C LYS A 119 7.17 -4.03 -13.39
N TYR A 120 6.36 -3.22 -14.08
CA TYR A 120 5.08 -2.78 -13.55
C TYR A 120 3.97 -2.89 -14.58
N ASN A 121 2.75 -2.97 -14.08
CA ASN A 121 1.52 -2.82 -14.83
C ASN A 121 0.66 -1.76 -14.16
N ILE A 122 0.19 -0.79 -14.94
CA ILE A 122 -0.76 0.21 -14.46
C ILE A 122 -2.09 0.05 -15.19
N MET A 123 -3.17 0.10 -14.43
CA MET A 123 -4.55 0.04 -14.90
C MET A 123 -5.28 1.32 -14.51
N LYS A 124 -6.13 1.80 -15.40
CA LYS A 124 -7.05 2.93 -15.19
C LYS A 124 -8.48 2.43 -15.37
N ASN A 125 -9.34 2.63 -14.38
CA ASN A 125 -10.74 2.18 -14.41
C ASN A 125 -10.89 0.71 -14.86
N ASN A 126 -10.02 -0.18 -14.34
CA ASN A 126 -9.93 -1.60 -14.68
C ASN A 126 -9.45 -1.93 -16.12
N GLN A 127 -9.01 -0.95 -16.88
CA GLN A 127 -8.36 -1.19 -18.17
C GLN A 127 -6.85 -1.12 -18.02
N SER A 128 -6.14 -2.13 -18.49
CA SER A 128 -4.67 -2.12 -18.51
C SER A 128 -4.18 -1.08 -19.52
N LEU A 129 -3.36 -0.15 -19.05
CA LEU A 129 -2.76 0.87 -19.91
C LEU A 129 -1.44 0.39 -20.49
N LYS A 130 -0.54 -0.11 -19.62
CA LYS A 130 0.78 -0.57 -20.03
C LYS A 130 1.39 -1.55 -19.05
N THR A 131 2.32 -2.36 -19.58
CA THR A 131 3.16 -3.28 -18.84
C THR A 131 4.57 -3.14 -19.37
N GLU A 132 5.51 -2.61 -18.58
CA GLU A 132 6.88 -2.34 -19.03
C GLU A 132 7.88 -2.34 -17.88
N LEU A 133 9.17 -2.30 -18.22
CA LEU A 133 10.26 -2.14 -17.24
C LEU A 133 10.25 -0.72 -16.68
N LEU A 134 10.48 -0.60 -15.40
CA LEU A 134 10.51 0.69 -14.71
C LEU A 134 11.63 1.60 -15.22
N SER A 135 12.75 1.03 -15.66
CA SER A 135 13.87 1.77 -16.28
C SER A 135 13.49 2.55 -17.55
N LEU A 136 12.35 2.24 -18.18
CA LEU A 136 11.85 2.96 -19.37
C LEU A 136 11.06 4.22 -19.03
N THR A 137 10.75 4.46 -17.75
CA THR A 137 9.91 5.57 -17.29
C THR A 137 10.70 6.81 -16.87
N GLY A 138 12.02 6.74 -16.94
CA GLY A 138 12.94 7.78 -16.44
C GLY A 138 13.68 7.33 -15.18
N THR A 139 14.29 8.28 -14.50
CA THR A 139 15.05 8.04 -13.25
C THR A 139 14.40 8.76 -12.08
N ASN A 140 14.54 8.23 -10.87
CA ASN A 140 14.07 8.90 -9.65
C ASN A 140 14.72 10.31 -9.51
N PRO A 141 13.96 11.40 -9.20
CA PRO A 141 12.54 11.44 -8.86
C PRO A 141 11.58 11.66 -10.06
N ASN A 142 12.02 11.47 -11.29
CA ASN A 142 11.26 11.79 -12.49
C ASN A 142 10.76 10.54 -13.24
N ARG A 143 10.51 9.45 -12.55
CA ARG A 143 9.91 8.23 -13.12
C ARG A 143 8.41 8.43 -13.35
N ILE A 144 8.02 8.69 -14.59
CA ILE A 144 6.63 8.93 -14.99
C ILE A 144 5.99 7.61 -15.35
N ILE A 145 5.03 7.16 -14.54
CA ILE A 145 4.28 5.93 -14.81
C ILE A 145 2.99 6.17 -15.59
N GLU A 146 2.40 7.38 -15.50
CA GLU A 146 1.20 7.73 -16.25
C GLU A 146 1.03 9.26 -16.35
N THR A 147 0.39 9.71 -17.44
CA THR A 147 -0.05 11.10 -17.64
C THR A 147 -1.44 11.15 -18.24
N GLY A 148 -2.17 12.21 -17.98
CA GLY A 148 -3.51 12.35 -18.58
C GLY A 148 -4.17 13.68 -18.25
N VAL A 149 -5.41 13.79 -18.66
CA VAL A 149 -6.30 14.89 -18.28
C VAL A 149 -7.42 14.31 -17.41
N ILE A 150 -7.76 15.01 -16.35
CA ILE A 150 -8.87 14.68 -15.47
C ILE A 150 -9.83 15.87 -15.42
N SER A 151 -11.08 15.64 -15.80
CA SER A 151 -12.18 16.57 -15.64
C SER A 151 -12.75 16.47 -14.23
N LYS A 152 -13.96 16.96 -13.99
CA LYS A 152 -14.61 16.84 -12.68
C LYS A 152 -15.10 15.40 -12.46
N GLU A 153 -14.17 14.51 -12.13
CA GLU A 153 -14.38 13.07 -11.97
C GLU A 153 -13.44 12.43 -10.96
N THR A 154 -13.67 11.15 -10.70
CA THR A 154 -12.74 10.29 -9.95
C THR A 154 -12.22 9.19 -10.87
N ILE A 155 -10.92 9.01 -10.91
CA ILE A 155 -10.24 7.96 -11.67
C ILE A 155 -9.64 6.95 -10.70
N ASN A 156 -9.95 5.67 -10.90
CA ASN A 156 -9.40 4.58 -10.12
C ASN A 156 -8.18 3.99 -10.81
N TYR A 157 -7.07 3.89 -10.08
CA TYR A 157 -5.85 3.29 -10.53
C TYR A 157 -5.52 2.03 -9.75
N LYS A 158 -4.90 1.07 -10.44
CA LYS A 158 -4.30 -0.13 -9.86
C LYS A 158 -2.91 -0.29 -10.43
N LEU A 159 -1.93 -0.42 -9.55
CA LEU A 159 -0.53 -0.61 -9.90
C LEU A 159 -0.08 -1.96 -9.37
N ARG A 160 0.57 -2.76 -10.21
CA ARG A 160 1.25 -3.98 -9.81
C ARG A 160 2.72 -3.87 -10.14
N LEU A 161 3.56 -4.42 -9.30
CA LEU A 161 4.99 -4.50 -9.54
C LEU A 161 5.50 -5.92 -9.26
N TRP A 162 6.51 -6.32 -10.01
CA TRP A 162 7.20 -7.59 -9.81
C TRP A 162 8.64 -7.51 -10.33
N ILE A 163 9.46 -8.47 -9.95
CA ILE A 163 10.80 -8.61 -10.50
C ILE A 163 10.70 -9.31 -11.85
N ASP A 164 11.25 -8.69 -12.90
CA ASP A 164 11.24 -9.23 -14.25
C ASP A 164 11.90 -10.62 -14.30
N LYS A 165 11.34 -11.53 -15.09
CA LYS A 165 11.86 -12.89 -15.23
C LYS A 165 13.31 -12.97 -15.74
N ASN A 166 13.77 -11.92 -16.43
CA ASN A 166 15.12 -11.83 -16.97
C ASN A 166 16.09 -11.13 -16.02
N ALA A 167 15.63 -10.73 -14.82
CA ALA A 167 16.50 -10.14 -13.80
C ALA A 167 17.59 -11.17 -13.41
N SER A 168 18.80 -10.66 -13.20
CA SER A 168 19.91 -11.50 -12.74
C SER A 168 19.73 -11.88 -11.25
N ASN A 169 20.51 -12.84 -10.76
CA ASN A 169 20.50 -13.23 -9.36
C ASN A 169 20.95 -12.11 -8.41
N ASP A 170 21.52 -11.03 -8.92
CA ASP A 170 21.95 -9.85 -8.14
C ASP A 170 20.78 -9.11 -7.47
N VAL A 171 19.54 -9.40 -7.87
CA VAL A 171 18.33 -8.87 -7.21
C VAL A 171 18.08 -9.51 -5.82
N MET A 172 18.72 -10.65 -5.54
CA MET A 172 18.54 -11.31 -4.25
C MET A 172 19.12 -10.44 -3.12
N GLY A 173 18.31 -10.19 -2.10
CA GLY A 173 18.68 -9.32 -0.99
C GLY A 173 18.58 -7.81 -1.26
N THR A 174 18.11 -7.41 -2.45
CA THR A 174 17.82 -5.99 -2.74
C THR A 174 16.36 -5.65 -2.45
N VAL A 175 16.09 -4.36 -2.28
CA VAL A 175 14.77 -3.82 -1.94
C VAL A 175 14.37 -2.74 -2.93
N PHE A 176 13.15 -2.80 -3.41
CA PHE A 176 12.49 -1.68 -4.08
C PHE A 176 11.38 -1.17 -3.19
N TYR A 177 11.47 0.10 -2.78
CA TYR A 177 10.51 0.74 -1.90
C TYR A 177 10.13 2.10 -2.45
N ALA A 178 8.86 2.33 -2.73
CA ALA A 178 8.39 3.50 -3.44
C ALA A 178 7.04 4.01 -2.94
N LYS A 179 6.72 5.24 -3.35
CA LYS A 179 5.42 5.89 -3.16
C LYS A 179 4.93 6.53 -4.45
N ILE A 180 3.63 6.74 -4.54
CA ILE A 180 3.01 7.55 -5.59
C ILE A 180 3.18 9.03 -5.26
N ARG A 181 3.57 9.82 -6.27
CA ARG A 181 3.47 11.27 -6.28
C ARG A 181 2.69 11.72 -7.50
N VAL A 182 1.79 12.66 -7.30
CA VAL A 182 0.99 13.22 -8.40
C VAL A 182 1.24 14.71 -8.48
N GLU A 183 1.51 15.19 -9.68
CA GLU A 183 1.54 16.61 -9.99
C GLU A 183 0.42 16.94 -10.98
N ALA A 184 -0.18 18.11 -10.84
CA ALA A 184 -1.23 18.55 -11.75
C ALA A 184 -1.13 20.04 -12.05
N VAL A 185 -1.47 20.40 -13.29
CA VAL A 185 -1.50 21.77 -13.77
C VAL A 185 -2.82 22.03 -14.50
N ASP A 186 -3.25 23.30 -14.56
CA ASP A 186 -4.40 23.68 -15.37
C ASP A 186 -4.17 23.34 -16.84
N VAL A 187 -5.21 22.83 -17.49
CA VAL A 187 -5.21 22.77 -18.96
C VAL A 187 -5.35 24.20 -19.46
N ALA A 188 -4.35 24.69 -20.17
CA ALA A 188 -4.42 26.01 -20.80
C ALA A 188 -5.65 26.06 -21.73
N ALA A 189 -6.42 27.14 -21.59
CA ALA A 189 -7.59 27.41 -22.43
C ALA A 189 -7.16 27.70 -23.88
#